data_2c209baf0542dfe89b86605d82397249
#
_entry.id   2c209baf0542dfe89b86605d82397249
#
_cell.length_a   1.000
_cell.length_b   1.000
_cell.length_c   1.000
_cell.angle_alpha   90.00
_cell.angle_beta   90.00
_cell.angle_gamma   90.00
#
_symmetry.space_group_name_H-M   'P 1'
#
loop_
_entity.id
_entity.type
_entity.pdbx_description
1 polymer ?
#
loop_
_entity_poly.entity_id
_entity_poly.type
_entity_poly.pdbx_seq_one_letter_code
_entity_poly.pdbx_strand_id
1 'polypeptide(L)'
;MPNISAALELLNCARVESGDSVETFELISRQVLDLVLKHIPDTRDPLTESYEYYVLLEIVSTKQDDNETKKNFENMLEKALESELILDAAIAQTEQQRQDFWALRENATESQKLEGTSIKHDISVPISSIPAFYETAWQAILRVEPKARLIAFGHAGDGNLHFNVAEPKNSSSKDFLAKWADINHAVHEVVKQFNGSISAEHGIGQLKKDELPNYKSSIAIDVMRVIKDALDPKGIMNPGKII
;
A
#
# COMPACT_ATOMS: atom_id res chain seq x y z
N MET A 1 -13.31 7.76 2.48
CA MET A 1 -12.36 8.91 2.54
C MET A 1 -12.55 9.79 1.32
N PRO A 2 -12.56 11.14 1.44
CA PRO A 2 -12.66 12.05 0.29
C PRO A 2 -11.41 11.99 -0.61
N ASN A 3 -10.23 11.82 -0.03
CA ASN A 3 -8.96 11.70 -0.75
C ASN A 3 -7.86 11.14 0.15
N ILE A 4 -6.67 10.88 -0.41
CA ILE A 4 -5.53 10.31 0.33
C ILE A 4 -4.97 11.27 1.38
N SER A 5 -5.00 12.58 1.14
CA SER A 5 -4.54 13.57 2.13
C SER A 5 -5.39 13.52 3.40
N ALA A 6 -6.72 13.40 3.25
CA ALA A 6 -7.63 13.21 4.38
C ALA A 6 -7.35 11.89 5.13
N ALA A 7 -6.95 10.82 4.43
CA ALA A 7 -6.56 9.58 5.09
C ALA A 7 -5.32 9.80 5.99
N LEU A 8 -4.31 10.54 5.53
CA LEU A 8 -3.14 10.84 6.36
C LEU A 8 -3.44 11.77 7.54
N GLU A 9 -4.38 12.69 7.37
CA GLU A 9 -4.86 13.53 8.48
C GLU A 9 -5.61 12.69 9.52
N LEU A 10 -6.45 11.73 9.09
CA LEU A 10 -7.07 10.75 9.98
C LEU A 10 -6.02 9.92 10.75
N LEU A 11 -4.94 9.48 10.09
CA LEU A 11 -3.84 8.79 10.77
C LEU A 11 -3.23 9.65 11.88
N ASN A 12 -3.00 10.93 11.60
CA ASN A 12 -2.47 11.85 12.59
C ASN A 12 -3.43 12.03 13.77
N CYS A 13 -4.72 12.23 13.51
CA CYS A 13 -5.75 12.29 14.55
C CYS A 13 -5.77 11.00 15.40
N ALA A 14 -5.75 9.84 14.75
CA ALA A 14 -5.78 8.56 15.43
C ALA A 14 -4.53 8.36 16.34
N ARG A 15 -3.35 8.74 15.89
CA ARG A 15 -2.12 8.69 16.69
C ARG A 15 -2.19 9.62 17.91
N VAL A 16 -2.65 10.85 17.72
CA VAL A 16 -2.76 11.82 18.81
C VAL A 16 -3.79 11.36 19.85
N GLU A 17 -4.99 10.97 19.43
CA GLU A 17 -6.08 10.59 20.35
C GLU A 17 -5.83 9.23 21.04
N SER A 18 -5.07 8.33 20.43
CA SER A 18 -4.74 7.02 20.99
C SER A 18 -3.43 6.99 21.79
N GLY A 19 -2.67 8.11 21.82
CA GLY A 19 -1.32 8.12 22.39
C GLY A 19 -0.35 7.22 21.62
N ASP A 20 -0.43 7.27 20.28
CA ASP A 20 0.37 6.50 19.33
C ASP A 20 0.16 4.97 19.41
N SER A 21 -1.06 4.56 19.79
CA SER A 21 -1.45 3.14 19.88
C SER A 21 -2.15 2.62 18.62
N VAL A 22 -1.90 3.26 17.46
CA VAL A 22 -2.36 2.76 16.16
C VAL A 22 -1.55 1.53 15.78
N GLU A 23 -2.21 0.38 15.69
CA GLU A 23 -1.61 -0.90 15.30
C GLU A 23 -1.63 -1.08 13.78
N THR A 24 -2.72 -0.68 13.16
CA THR A 24 -2.94 -0.87 11.73
C THR A 24 -3.50 0.38 11.08
N PHE A 25 -2.97 0.72 9.91
CA PHE A 25 -3.52 1.78 9.06
C PHE A 25 -3.32 1.42 7.58
N GLU A 26 -4.35 0.79 7.01
CA GLU A 26 -4.36 0.29 5.64
C GLU A 26 -5.15 1.21 4.72
N LEU A 27 -4.51 1.68 3.67
CA LEU A 27 -5.19 2.38 2.58
C LEU A 27 -5.66 1.37 1.53
N ILE A 28 -6.91 1.45 1.11
CA ILE A 28 -7.52 0.58 0.10
C ILE A 28 -8.26 1.44 -0.91
N SER A 29 -7.91 1.36 -2.20
CA SER A 29 -8.68 2.04 -3.25
C SER A 29 -9.97 1.28 -3.57
N ARG A 30 -10.98 1.99 -4.09
CA ARG A 30 -12.25 1.37 -4.52
C ARG A 30 -12.02 0.23 -5.51
N GLN A 31 -11.09 0.39 -6.43
CA GLN A 31 -10.76 -0.65 -7.41
C GLN A 31 -10.33 -1.96 -6.75
N VAL A 32 -9.56 -1.90 -5.66
CA VAL A 32 -9.17 -3.08 -4.88
C VAL A 32 -10.38 -3.72 -4.22
N LEU A 33 -11.21 -2.92 -3.56
CA LEU A 33 -12.41 -3.41 -2.90
C LEU A 33 -13.37 -4.07 -3.90
N ASP A 34 -13.60 -3.47 -5.07
CA ASP A 34 -14.41 -4.05 -6.14
C ASP A 34 -13.88 -5.40 -6.62
N LEU A 35 -12.55 -5.57 -6.70
CA LEU A 35 -11.97 -6.85 -7.08
C LEU A 35 -12.18 -7.93 -6.01
N VAL A 36 -12.04 -7.57 -4.74
CA VAL A 36 -12.30 -8.49 -3.63
C VAL A 36 -13.76 -8.91 -3.63
N LEU A 37 -14.68 -7.95 -3.67
CA LEU A 37 -16.13 -8.22 -3.69
C LEU A 37 -16.56 -9.06 -4.91
N LYS A 38 -15.87 -8.91 -6.04
CA LYS A 38 -16.16 -9.67 -7.26
C LYS A 38 -15.68 -11.11 -7.22
N HIS A 39 -14.50 -11.34 -6.66
CA HIS A 39 -13.78 -12.60 -6.82
C HIS A 39 -13.71 -13.47 -5.57
N ILE A 40 -13.90 -12.89 -4.39
CA ILE A 40 -13.76 -13.61 -3.13
C ILE A 40 -15.15 -13.88 -2.54
N PRO A 41 -15.53 -15.15 -2.38
CA PRO A 41 -16.82 -15.52 -1.80
C PRO A 41 -16.99 -14.96 -0.38
N ASP A 42 -18.24 -14.76 0.03
CA ASP A 42 -18.64 -14.38 1.37
C ASP A 42 -18.10 -13.01 1.85
N THR A 43 -17.55 -12.21 0.93
CA THR A 43 -17.18 -10.82 1.21
C THR A 43 -18.34 -9.86 0.91
N ARG A 44 -18.41 -8.77 1.66
CA ARG A 44 -19.43 -7.72 1.48
C ARG A 44 -18.81 -6.34 1.65
N ASP A 45 -19.40 -5.35 0.97
CA ASP A 45 -19.00 -3.96 1.16
C ASP A 45 -19.28 -3.56 2.62
N PRO A 46 -18.30 -2.99 3.33
CA PRO A 46 -18.46 -2.60 4.72
C PRO A 46 -19.39 -1.40 4.90
N LEU A 47 -19.61 -0.62 3.84
CA LEU A 47 -20.41 0.62 3.84
C LEU A 47 -21.54 0.53 2.81
N THR A 48 -22.61 1.28 3.03
CA THR A 48 -23.76 1.33 2.12
C THR A 48 -23.43 2.08 0.83
N GLU A 49 -22.70 3.18 0.97
CA GLU A 49 -22.27 4.02 -0.15
C GLU A 49 -20.87 3.66 -0.61
N SER A 50 -20.57 3.91 -1.88
CA SER A 50 -19.25 3.67 -2.46
C SER A 50 -18.39 4.92 -2.42
N TYR A 51 -17.15 4.79 -1.98
CA TYR A 51 -16.17 5.87 -1.88
C TYR A 51 -14.90 5.53 -2.66
N GLU A 52 -14.12 6.53 -3.02
CA GLU A 52 -12.90 6.34 -3.81
C GLU A 52 -11.78 5.65 -3.02
N TYR A 53 -11.68 5.98 -1.72
CA TYR A 53 -10.67 5.42 -0.81
C TYR A 53 -11.28 4.97 0.50
N TYR A 54 -10.74 3.90 1.04
CA TYR A 54 -11.08 3.33 2.34
C TYR A 54 -9.83 3.23 3.21
N VAL A 55 -10.03 3.28 4.50
CA VAL A 55 -8.99 3.03 5.51
C VAL A 55 -9.49 1.94 6.44
N LEU A 56 -8.69 0.89 6.63
CA LEU A 56 -8.85 -0.04 7.74
C LEU A 56 -7.89 0.41 8.85
N LEU A 57 -8.46 0.76 9.99
CA LEU A 57 -7.75 1.31 11.14
C LEU A 57 -8.01 0.45 12.37
N GLU A 58 -6.93 0.03 13.05
CA GLU A 58 -7.01 -0.60 14.36
C GLU A 58 -6.19 0.18 15.40
N ILE A 59 -6.76 0.31 16.58
CA ILE A 59 -6.11 0.85 17.77
C ILE A 59 -6.09 -0.23 18.82
N VAL A 60 -4.94 -0.44 19.45
CA VAL A 60 -4.77 -1.42 20.53
C VAL A 60 -4.76 -0.73 21.90
N SER A 61 -5.20 -1.45 22.91
CA SER A 61 -5.10 -1.02 24.30
C SER A 61 -4.38 -2.10 25.10
N THR A 62 -3.44 -1.70 25.94
CA THR A 62 -2.80 -2.58 26.94
C THR A 62 -3.54 -2.57 28.26
N LYS A 63 -4.62 -1.77 28.39
CA LYS A 63 -5.44 -1.70 29.60
C LYS A 63 -6.38 -2.91 29.65
N GLN A 64 -6.63 -3.41 30.86
CA GLN A 64 -7.57 -4.52 31.07
C GLN A 64 -9.03 -4.10 30.80
N ASP A 65 -9.36 -2.82 31.02
CA ASP A 65 -10.61 -2.17 30.64
C ASP A 65 -10.31 -1.19 29.52
N ASP A 66 -10.83 -1.47 28.34
CA ASP A 66 -10.64 -0.70 27.10
C ASP A 66 -11.81 0.25 26.79
N ASN A 67 -12.82 0.36 27.65
CA ASN A 67 -13.99 1.22 27.44
C ASN A 67 -13.61 2.68 27.17
N GLU A 68 -12.59 3.20 27.84
CA GLU A 68 -12.10 4.55 27.61
C GLU A 68 -11.47 4.70 26.23
N THR A 69 -10.66 3.73 25.82
CA THR A 69 -10.04 3.69 24.48
C THR A 69 -11.10 3.64 23.40
N LYS A 70 -12.09 2.77 23.56
CA LYS A 70 -13.22 2.65 22.63
C LYS A 70 -13.98 3.96 22.51
N LYS A 71 -14.34 4.57 23.62
CA LYS A 71 -15.05 5.85 23.67
C LYS A 71 -14.26 6.98 23.00
N ASN A 72 -12.96 7.06 23.26
CA ASN A 72 -12.10 8.07 22.63
C ASN A 72 -12.02 7.85 21.11
N PHE A 73 -11.92 6.61 20.67
CA PHE A 73 -11.94 6.26 19.26
C PHE A 73 -13.27 6.63 18.58
N GLU A 74 -14.40 6.30 19.19
CA GLU A 74 -15.73 6.68 18.70
C GLU A 74 -15.88 8.21 18.61
N ASN A 75 -15.49 8.95 19.65
CA ASN A 75 -15.51 10.42 19.66
C ASN A 75 -14.59 11.03 18.57
N MET A 76 -13.42 10.40 18.31
CA MET A 76 -12.53 10.84 17.23
C MET A 76 -13.20 10.68 15.87
N LEU A 77 -13.85 9.54 15.61
CA LEU A 77 -14.57 9.30 14.36
C LEU A 77 -15.76 10.25 14.19
N GLU A 78 -16.52 10.54 15.25
CA GLU A 78 -17.62 11.52 15.24
C GLU A 78 -17.10 12.91 14.81
N LYS A 79 -16.02 13.40 15.43
CA LYS A 79 -15.39 14.68 15.05
C LYS A 79 -14.89 14.67 13.60
N ALA A 80 -14.33 13.54 13.16
CA ALA A 80 -13.83 13.40 11.79
C ALA A 80 -14.99 13.41 10.76
N LEU A 81 -16.15 12.85 11.11
CA LEU A 81 -17.38 12.94 10.31
C LEU A 81 -17.96 14.38 10.29
N GLU A 82 -18.07 15.03 11.46
CA GLU A 82 -18.57 16.40 11.56
C GLU A 82 -17.71 17.42 10.78
N SER A 83 -16.40 17.19 10.71
CA SER A 83 -15.46 18.03 9.94
C SER A 83 -15.31 17.62 8.47
N GLU A 84 -16.06 16.63 8.01
CA GLU A 84 -15.95 16.05 6.66
C GLU A 84 -14.56 15.50 6.32
N LEU A 85 -13.74 15.23 7.34
CA LEU A 85 -12.44 14.55 7.18
C LEU A 85 -12.64 13.12 6.68
N ILE A 86 -13.70 12.45 7.17
CA ILE A 86 -14.19 11.18 6.65
C ILE A 86 -15.63 11.34 6.20
N LEU A 87 -16.07 10.50 5.25
CA LEU A 87 -17.40 10.57 4.67
C LEU A 87 -18.37 9.57 5.31
N ASP A 88 -17.82 8.46 5.82
CA ASP A 88 -18.57 7.38 6.46
C ASP A 88 -17.62 6.52 7.29
N ALA A 89 -18.14 5.76 8.25
CA ALA A 89 -17.39 4.83 9.06
C ALA A 89 -18.25 3.65 9.54
N ALA A 90 -17.64 2.47 9.59
CA ALA A 90 -18.19 1.28 10.24
C ALA A 90 -17.22 0.79 11.32
N ILE A 91 -17.73 0.50 12.51
CA ILE A 91 -16.95 -0.02 13.63
C ILE A 91 -17.33 -1.48 13.86
N ALA A 92 -16.34 -2.37 13.82
CA ALA A 92 -16.53 -3.77 14.19
C ALA A 92 -16.97 -3.89 15.66
N GLN A 93 -18.09 -4.53 15.91
CA GLN A 93 -18.61 -4.79 17.25
C GLN A 93 -18.35 -6.21 17.73
N THR A 94 -17.89 -7.08 16.84
CA THR A 94 -17.56 -8.48 17.11
C THR A 94 -16.27 -8.87 16.42
N GLU A 95 -15.60 -9.91 16.92
CA GLU A 95 -14.41 -10.46 16.28
C GLU A 95 -14.67 -10.94 14.84
N GLN A 96 -15.87 -11.48 14.57
CA GLN A 96 -16.24 -11.88 13.22
C GLN A 96 -16.30 -10.67 12.26
N GLN A 97 -16.87 -9.55 12.69
CA GLN A 97 -16.88 -8.32 11.86
C GLN A 97 -15.47 -7.77 11.63
N ARG A 98 -14.59 -7.85 12.64
CA ARG A 98 -13.18 -7.52 12.50
C ARG A 98 -12.51 -8.38 11.44
N GLN A 99 -12.70 -9.70 11.51
CA GLN A 99 -12.18 -10.64 10.51
C GLN A 99 -12.76 -10.39 9.11
N ASP A 100 -14.05 -10.05 9.00
CA ASP A 100 -14.68 -9.68 7.73
C ASP A 100 -14.00 -8.44 7.12
N PHE A 101 -13.66 -7.41 7.92
CA PHE A 101 -12.92 -6.24 7.42
C PHE A 101 -11.51 -6.59 6.98
N TRP A 102 -10.79 -7.40 7.76
CA TRP A 102 -9.47 -7.90 7.37
C TRP A 102 -9.50 -8.74 6.11
N ALA A 103 -10.53 -9.56 5.92
CA ALA A 103 -10.68 -10.35 4.71
C ALA A 103 -10.72 -9.47 3.44
N LEU A 104 -11.28 -8.27 3.51
CA LEU A 104 -11.26 -7.32 2.40
C LEU A 104 -9.83 -6.86 2.06
N ARG A 105 -8.98 -6.65 3.05
CA ARG A 105 -7.60 -6.22 2.86
C ARG A 105 -6.67 -7.37 2.46
N GLU A 106 -6.75 -8.49 3.15
CA GLU A 106 -5.86 -9.65 2.93
C GLU A 106 -6.07 -10.29 1.56
N ASN A 107 -7.30 -10.32 1.06
CA ASN A 107 -7.62 -10.87 -0.24
C ASN A 107 -7.33 -9.91 -1.43
N ALA A 108 -6.82 -8.71 -1.18
CA ALA A 108 -6.46 -7.77 -2.24
C ALA A 108 -5.49 -8.37 -3.27
N THR A 109 -4.48 -9.10 -2.80
CA THR A 109 -3.48 -9.72 -3.69
C THR A 109 -4.05 -10.89 -4.50
N GLU A 110 -4.89 -11.73 -3.87
CA GLU A 110 -5.48 -12.89 -4.54
C GLU A 110 -6.53 -12.46 -5.58
N SER A 111 -7.39 -11.50 -5.23
CA SER A 111 -8.39 -10.97 -6.15
C SER A 111 -7.79 -10.37 -7.43
N GLN A 112 -6.61 -9.74 -7.34
CA GLN A 112 -5.89 -9.24 -8.51
C GLN A 112 -5.43 -10.36 -9.45
N LYS A 113 -4.97 -11.51 -8.93
CA LYS A 113 -4.57 -12.64 -9.77
C LYS A 113 -5.74 -13.18 -10.59
N LEU A 114 -6.94 -13.14 -10.03
CA LEU A 114 -8.17 -13.59 -10.68
C LEU A 114 -8.69 -12.59 -11.73
N GLU A 115 -8.27 -11.33 -11.65
CA GLU A 115 -8.69 -10.27 -12.59
C GLU A 115 -7.84 -10.21 -13.88
N GLY A 116 -6.65 -10.79 -13.89
CA GLY A 116 -5.76 -10.80 -15.04
C GLY A 116 -4.33 -10.37 -14.75
N THR A 117 -3.62 -9.92 -15.78
CA THR A 117 -2.21 -9.60 -15.71
C THR A 117 -1.98 -8.24 -15.04
N SER A 118 -1.01 -8.18 -14.14
CA SER A 118 -0.58 -6.92 -13.50
C SER A 118 0.94 -6.84 -13.35
N ILE A 119 1.47 -5.63 -13.44
CA ILE A 119 2.85 -5.28 -13.09
C ILE A 119 2.82 -4.76 -11.66
N LYS A 120 3.55 -5.45 -10.78
CA LYS A 120 3.47 -5.21 -9.33
C LYS A 120 4.63 -4.34 -8.85
N HIS A 121 4.28 -3.33 -8.06
CA HIS A 121 5.23 -2.47 -7.39
C HIS A 121 4.95 -2.52 -5.88
N ASP A 122 5.94 -2.95 -5.14
CA ASP A 122 6.01 -2.90 -3.69
C ASP A 122 7.02 -1.81 -3.34
N ILE A 123 6.52 -0.60 -3.07
CA ILE A 123 7.35 0.59 -2.88
C ILE A 123 7.08 1.23 -1.51
N SER A 124 8.01 2.05 -1.07
CA SER A 124 7.74 2.96 0.04
C SER A 124 8.19 4.38 -0.28
N VAL A 125 7.46 5.34 0.28
CA VAL A 125 7.80 6.77 0.27
C VAL A 125 7.56 7.36 1.66
N PRO A 126 8.17 8.50 2.01
CA PRO A 126 7.80 9.19 3.24
C PRO A 126 6.28 9.38 3.31
N ILE A 127 5.67 9.09 4.47
CA ILE A 127 4.21 9.09 4.65
C ILE A 127 3.58 10.39 4.11
N SER A 128 4.16 11.53 4.46
CA SER A 128 3.67 12.85 4.01
C SER A 128 3.71 13.05 2.49
N SER A 129 4.48 12.23 1.78
CA SER A 129 4.62 12.29 0.32
C SER A 129 3.63 11.39 -0.42
N ILE A 130 2.91 10.51 0.27
CA ILE A 130 1.99 9.54 -0.37
C ILE A 130 1.01 10.21 -1.34
N PRO A 131 0.29 11.30 -0.99
CA PRO A 131 -0.68 11.90 -1.92
C PRO A 131 -0.04 12.40 -3.20
N ALA A 132 1.07 13.12 -3.10
CA ALA A 132 1.78 13.67 -4.25
C ALA A 132 2.46 12.57 -5.09
N PHE A 133 3.02 11.55 -4.44
CA PHE A 133 3.55 10.37 -5.10
C PHE A 133 2.46 9.64 -5.91
N TYR A 134 1.32 9.37 -5.28
CA TYR A 134 0.21 8.63 -5.90
C TYR A 134 -0.21 9.27 -7.22
N GLU A 135 -0.46 10.58 -7.21
CA GLU A 135 -0.85 11.32 -8.40
C GLU A 135 0.27 11.36 -9.45
N THR A 136 1.51 11.67 -9.04
CA THR A 136 2.64 11.81 -9.95
C THR A 136 2.97 10.47 -10.63
N ALA A 137 2.97 9.38 -9.86
CA ALA A 137 3.25 8.04 -10.37
C ALA A 137 2.14 7.57 -11.31
N TRP A 138 0.87 7.84 -10.97
CA TRP A 138 -0.24 7.50 -11.84
C TRP A 138 -0.17 8.24 -13.18
N GLN A 139 0.12 9.53 -13.17
CA GLN A 139 0.31 10.29 -14.41
C GLN A 139 1.52 9.78 -15.23
N ALA A 140 2.59 9.35 -14.57
CA ALA A 140 3.74 8.75 -15.27
C ALA A 140 3.36 7.43 -15.96
N ILE A 141 2.59 6.56 -15.31
CA ILE A 141 2.08 5.32 -15.89
C ILE A 141 1.17 5.60 -17.10
N LEU A 142 0.25 6.56 -16.99
CA LEU A 142 -0.69 6.89 -18.07
C LEU A 142 -0.01 7.42 -19.33
N ARG A 143 1.22 7.96 -19.24
CA ARG A 143 2.03 8.32 -20.42
C ARG A 143 2.54 7.09 -21.17
N VAL A 144 2.76 5.96 -20.48
CA VAL A 144 3.24 4.69 -21.05
C VAL A 144 2.05 3.85 -21.54
N GLU A 145 1.01 3.75 -20.71
CA GLU A 145 -0.20 2.99 -21.00
C GLU A 145 -1.45 3.81 -20.60
N PRO A 146 -2.01 4.57 -21.54
CA PRO A 146 -3.14 5.47 -21.25
C PRO A 146 -4.42 4.80 -20.77
N LYS A 147 -4.54 3.48 -20.96
CA LYS A 147 -5.70 2.68 -20.56
C LYS A 147 -5.39 1.73 -19.40
N ALA A 148 -4.25 1.88 -18.76
CA ALA A 148 -3.90 1.11 -17.57
C ALA A 148 -4.96 1.27 -16.47
N ARG A 149 -5.03 0.29 -15.59
CA ARG A 149 -5.88 0.33 -14.39
C ARG A 149 -5.00 0.29 -13.15
N LEU A 150 -5.17 1.25 -12.26
CA LEU A 150 -4.42 1.30 -11.01
C LEU A 150 -5.10 0.43 -9.95
N ILE A 151 -4.33 -0.40 -9.28
CA ILE A 151 -4.74 -1.22 -8.15
C ILE A 151 -3.79 -0.89 -7.00
N ALA A 152 -4.17 0.10 -6.19
CA ALA A 152 -3.31 0.62 -5.13
C ALA A 152 -3.91 0.38 -3.74
N PHE A 153 -3.09 -0.16 -2.85
CA PHE A 153 -3.41 -0.42 -1.45
C PHE A 153 -2.10 -0.57 -0.66
N GLY A 154 -2.16 -0.55 0.66
CA GLY A 154 -0.96 -0.83 1.47
C GLY A 154 -0.96 -0.20 2.84
N HIS A 155 0.15 -0.43 3.55
CA HIS A 155 0.41 0.04 4.90
C HIS A 155 0.77 1.54 4.87
N ALA A 156 -0.25 2.40 4.66
CA ALA A 156 -0.01 3.85 4.56
C ALA A 156 0.56 4.44 5.87
N GLY A 157 0.39 3.73 6.99
CA GLY A 157 0.93 4.10 8.29
C GLY A 157 2.47 4.12 8.37
N ASP A 158 3.16 3.40 7.49
CA ASP A 158 4.63 3.35 7.38
C ASP A 158 5.17 3.76 6.01
N GLY A 159 4.28 4.15 5.10
CA GLY A 159 4.64 4.64 3.77
C GLY A 159 4.74 3.55 2.70
N ASN A 160 4.46 2.29 3.02
CA ASN A 160 4.44 1.19 2.07
C ASN A 160 3.16 1.20 1.23
N LEU A 161 3.33 1.10 -0.10
CA LEU A 161 2.23 0.98 -1.05
C LEU A 161 2.51 -0.14 -2.06
N HIS A 162 1.54 -1.02 -2.23
CA HIS A 162 1.41 -1.85 -3.42
C HIS A 162 0.75 -1.01 -4.51
N PHE A 163 1.57 -0.48 -5.42
CA PHE A 163 1.15 0.42 -6.48
C PHE A 163 1.08 -0.32 -7.81
N ASN A 164 0.14 -1.27 -7.90
CA ASN A 164 0.08 -2.24 -8.98
C ASN A 164 -0.66 -1.69 -10.20
N VAL A 165 -0.15 -2.01 -11.37
CA VAL A 165 -0.71 -1.60 -12.66
C VAL A 165 -1.29 -2.82 -13.35
N ALA A 166 -2.61 -2.85 -13.51
CA ALA A 166 -3.29 -3.90 -14.25
C ALA A 166 -3.46 -3.55 -15.71
N GLU A 167 -3.48 -4.59 -16.55
CA GLU A 167 -3.71 -4.45 -17.98
C GLU A 167 -5.04 -3.78 -18.29
N PRO A 168 -5.15 -3.04 -19.41
CA PRO A 168 -6.42 -2.51 -19.88
C PRO A 168 -7.46 -3.63 -20.08
N LYS A 169 -8.73 -3.33 -19.86
CA LYS A 169 -9.81 -4.29 -20.17
C LYS A 169 -9.77 -4.65 -21.65
N ASN A 170 -9.89 -5.95 -21.94
CA ASN A 170 -9.89 -6.50 -23.31
C ASN A 170 -8.59 -6.26 -24.09
N SER A 171 -7.45 -6.11 -23.40
CA SER A 171 -6.14 -6.02 -24.04
C SER A 171 -5.44 -7.38 -24.11
N SER A 172 -4.34 -7.43 -24.88
CA SER A 172 -3.44 -8.58 -24.89
C SER A 172 -2.47 -8.49 -23.72
N SER A 173 -2.48 -9.49 -22.83
CA SER A 173 -1.51 -9.57 -21.73
C SER A 173 -0.06 -9.56 -22.23
N LYS A 174 0.21 -10.15 -23.41
CA LYS A 174 1.53 -10.14 -24.03
C LYS A 174 1.97 -8.72 -24.38
N ASP A 175 1.09 -7.93 -24.99
CA ASP A 175 1.41 -6.55 -25.39
C ASP A 175 1.55 -5.63 -24.16
N PHE A 176 0.76 -5.88 -23.13
CA PHE A 176 0.89 -5.18 -21.85
C PHE A 176 2.23 -5.51 -21.17
N LEU A 177 2.59 -6.79 -21.08
CA LEU A 177 3.87 -7.21 -20.49
C LEU A 177 5.09 -6.76 -21.29
N ALA A 178 4.95 -6.51 -22.59
CA ALA A 178 6.02 -5.90 -23.37
C ALA A 178 6.41 -4.48 -22.87
N LYS A 179 5.50 -3.80 -22.15
CA LYS A 179 5.73 -2.48 -21.50
C LYS A 179 6.23 -2.59 -20.07
N TRP A 180 6.55 -3.81 -19.60
CA TRP A 180 6.94 -4.05 -18.21
C TRP A 180 8.11 -3.16 -17.74
N ALA A 181 9.16 -3.06 -18.56
CA ALA A 181 10.33 -2.26 -18.23
C ALA A 181 9.99 -0.76 -18.17
N ASP A 182 9.22 -0.26 -19.11
CA ASP A 182 8.85 1.16 -19.19
C ASP A 182 7.93 1.57 -18.02
N ILE A 183 6.98 0.70 -17.65
CA ILE A 183 6.08 0.96 -16.51
C ILE A 183 6.86 0.91 -15.19
N ASN A 184 7.75 -0.09 -14.99
CA ASN A 184 8.60 -0.12 -13.80
C ASN A 184 9.49 1.12 -13.72
N HIS A 185 10.14 1.50 -14.82
CA HIS A 185 10.97 2.70 -14.85
C HIS A 185 10.16 3.96 -14.49
N ALA A 186 8.96 4.12 -15.06
CA ALA A 186 8.08 5.24 -14.76
C ALA A 186 7.75 5.36 -13.28
N VAL A 187 7.42 4.23 -12.62
CA VAL A 187 7.11 4.22 -11.18
C VAL A 187 8.38 4.45 -10.34
N HIS A 188 9.49 3.74 -10.64
CA HIS A 188 10.71 3.81 -9.85
C HIS A 188 11.39 5.18 -9.91
N GLU A 189 11.32 5.89 -11.05
CA GLU A 189 11.82 7.27 -11.13
C GLU A 189 11.01 8.23 -10.24
N VAL A 190 9.70 8.05 -10.14
CA VAL A 190 8.88 8.84 -9.22
C VAL A 190 9.19 8.46 -7.76
N VAL A 191 9.37 7.17 -7.44
CA VAL A 191 9.81 6.74 -6.11
C VAL A 191 11.12 7.45 -5.71
N LYS A 192 12.10 7.50 -6.63
CA LYS A 192 13.37 8.19 -6.42
C LYS A 192 13.18 9.69 -6.19
N GLN A 193 12.31 10.34 -6.98
CA GLN A 193 11.97 11.77 -6.83
C GLN A 193 11.47 12.08 -5.41
N PHE A 194 10.72 11.19 -4.80
CA PHE A 194 10.20 11.32 -3.45
C PHE A 194 11.10 10.71 -2.36
N ASN A 195 12.37 10.37 -2.67
CA ASN A 195 13.33 9.76 -1.74
C ASN A 195 12.82 8.44 -1.14
N GLY A 196 12.06 7.67 -1.91
CA GLY A 196 11.48 6.40 -1.52
C GLY A 196 12.39 5.20 -1.76
N SER A 197 11.82 4.02 -1.59
CA SER A 197 12.44 2.72 -1.90
C SER A 197 11.63 1.98 -2.96
N ILE A 198 12.32 1.40 -3.93
CA ILE A 198 11.72 0.57 -4.98
C ILE A 198 11.34 -0.84 -4.49
N SER A 199 11.61 -1.15 -3.24
CA SER A 199 11.17 -2.36 -2.57
C SER A 199 10.99 -2.09 -1.08
N ALA A 200 9.78 -2.23 -0.58
CA ALA A 200 9.44 -2.04 0.83
C ALA A 200 9.57 -3.36 1.61
N GLU A 201 8.81 -4.38 1.24
CA GLU A 201 8.70 -5.66 1.94
C GLU A 201 9.35 -6.83 1.18
N HIS A 202 9.20 -6.89 -0.16
CA HIS A 202 9.58 -8.05 -0.96
C HIS A 202 11.09 -8.22 -1.12
N GLY A 203 11.87 -7.17 -0.88
CA GLY A 203 13.31 -7.16 -1.12
C GLY A 203 13.67 -7.03 -2.61
N ILE A 204 14.95 -6.79 -2.85
CA ILE A 204 15.50 -6.59 -4.20
C ILE A 204 15.60 -7.90 -4.98
N GLY A 205 16.01 -8.97 -4.30
CA GLY A 205 16.17 -10.29 -4.91
C GLY A 205 17.13 -10.30 -6.11
N GLN A 206 16.77 -11.08 -7.13
CA GLN A 206 17.45 -11.10 -8.44
C GLN A 206 16.83 -10.09 -9.42
N LEU A 207 15.52 -9.89 -9.35
CA LEU A 207 14.76 -9.15 -10.35
C LEU A 207 15.17 -7.67 -10.42
N LYS A 208 15.40 -7.05 -9.26
CA LYS A 208 15.73 -5.62 -9.15
C LYS A 208 17.22 -5.35 -8.90
N LYS A 209 18.08 -6.41 -8.92
CA LYS A 209 19.50 -6.31 -8.61
C LYS A 209 20.21 -5.31 -9.52
N ASP A 210 20.00 -5.42 -10.82
CA ASP A 210 20.67 -4.58 -11.81
C ASP A 210 20.13 -3.14 -11.82
N GLU A 211 18.93 -2.92 -11.31
CA GLU A 211 18.31 -1.59 -11.16
C GLU A 211 18.77 -0.89 -9.87
N LEU A 212 19.10 -1.63 -8.82
CA LEU A 212 19.41 -1.10 -7.49
C LEU A 212 20.42 0.05 -7.49
N PRO A 213 21.54 -0.01 -8.29
CA PRO A 213 22.52 1.07 -8.35
C PRO A 213 21.95 2.42 -8.86
N ASN A 214 20.82 2.42 -9.56
CA ASN A 214 20.16 3.64 -10.04
C ASN A 214 19.38 4.35 -8.91
N TYR A 215 19.02 3.61 -7.85
CA TYR A 215 18.13 4.05 -6.78
C TYR A 215 18.77 4.06 -5.39
N LYS A 216 20.03 3.60 -5.27
CA LYS A 216 20.83 3.66 -4.04
C LYS A 216 22.16 4.35 -4.29
N SER A 217 22.68 5.05 -3.29
CA SER A 217 24.00 5.67 -3.40
C SER A 217 25.09 4.61 -3.51
N SER A 218 26.19 4.94 -4.20
CA SER A 218 27.37 4.05 -4.29
C SER A 218 27.89 3.67 -2.91
N ILE A 219 27.89 4.61 -1.97
CA ILE A 219 28.31 4.36 -0.57
C ILE A 219 27.43 3.29 0.08
N ALA A 220 26.10 3.35 -0.09
CA ALA A 220 25.20 2.34 0.45
C ALA A 220 25.47 0.95 -0.17
N ILE A 221 25.68 0.89 -1.48
CA ILE A 221 26.02 -0.35 -2.18
C ILE A 221 27.36 -0.93 -1.67
N ASP A 222 28.36 -0.08 -1.47
CA ASP A 222 29.67 -0.51 -0.96
C ASP A 222 29.58 -1.04 0.47
N VAL A 223 28.78 -0.39 1.34
CA VAL A 223 28.50 -0.89 2.69
C VAL A 223 27.77 -2.24 2.65
N MET A 224 26.79 -2.41 1.75
CA MET A 224 26.11 -3.71 1.57
C MET A 224 27.12 -4.82 1.18
N ARG A 225 28.07 -4.54 0.28
CA ARG A 225 29.12 -5.49 -0.09
C ARG A 225 30.02 -5.84 1.09
N VAL A 226 30.49 -4.85 1.84
CA VAL A 226 31.32 -5.08 3.03
C VAL A 226 30.60 -5.97 4.05
N ILE A 227 29.30 -5.71 4.31
CA ILE A 227 28.48 -6.55 5.21
C ILE A 227 28.37 -7.96 4.64
N LYS A 228 28.07 -8.09 3.35
CA LYS A 228 27.95 -9.39 2.68
C LYS A 228 29.23 -10.20 2.79
N ASP A 229 30.37 -9.61 2.47
CA ASP A 229 31.67 -10.29 2.49
C ASP A 229 32.07 -10.70 3.91
N ALA A 230 31.77 -9.87 4.91
CA ALA A 230 32.05 -10.16 6.32
C ALA A 230 31.23 -11.35 6.86
N LEU A 231 29.95 -11.43 6.47
CA LEU A 231 29.02 -12.47 6.97
C LEU A 231 29.05 -13.74 6.10
N ASP A 232 29.36 -13.63 4.84
CA ASP A 232 29.35 -14.72 3.86
C ASP A 232 30.62 -14.75 3.01
N PRO A 233 31.79 -14.94 3.61
CA PRO A 233 33.09 -14.91 2.89
C PRO A 233 33.20 -16.04 1.86
N LYS A 234 32.34 -17.05 1.90
CA LYS A 234 32.28 -18.15 0.93
C LYS A 234 31.28 -17.92 -0.20
N GLY A 235 30.47 -16.88 -0.13
CA GLY A 235 29.46 -16.56 -1.14
C GLY A 235 28.36 -17.63 -1.30
N ILE A 236 28.04 -18.37 -0.23
CA ILE A 236 27.08 -19.49 -0.26
C ILE A 236 25.67 -19.09 0.19
N MET A 237 25.51 -17.92 0.83
CA MET A 237 24.23 -17.42 1.32
C MET A 237 23.56 -16.57 0.24
N ASN A 238 22.45 -17.07 -0.32
CA ASN A 238 21.68 -16.39 -1.36
C ASN A 238 22.54 -15.82 -2.51
N PRO A 239 23.35 -16.64 -3.19
CA PRO A 239 24.26 -16.16 -4.22
C PRO A 239 23.50 -15.46 -5.35
N GLY A 240 24.03 -14.33 -5.81
CA GLY A 240 23.46 -13.54 -6.90
C GLY A 240 22.18 -12.78 -6.56
N LYS A 241 21.84 -12.61 -5.27
CA LYS A 241 20.72 -11.78 -4.80
C LYS A 241 21.27 -10.46 -4.28
N ILE A 242 20.54 -9.36 -4.53
CA ILE A 242 20.78 -7.99 -4.06
C ILE A 242 22.06 -7.39 -4.64
N ILE A 243 23.22 -7.95 -4.34
CA ILE A 243 24.57 -7.50 -4.71
C ILE A 243 25.43 -8.69 -5.16
#